data_22943413bb78cf7baaad4b752338db3e
#
_entry.id   22943413bb78cf7baaad4b752338db3e
#
_cell.length_a   1.000
_cell.length_b   1.000
_cell.length_c   1.000
_cell.angle_alpha   90.00
_cell.angle_beta   90.00
_cell.angle_gamma   90.00
#
_symmetry.space_group_name_H-M   'P 1'
#
loop_
_entity.id
_entity.type
_entity.pdbx_description
1 polymer ?
#
loop_
_entity_poly.entity_id
_entity_poly.type
_entity_poly.pdbx_seq_one_letter_code
_entity_poly.pdbx_strand_id
1 'polypeptide(L)'
;RATLPARIVGIGGSVGKTTTKELVADLLGTVGRTARTAGNFNNEIGLPLSVLGVDRSCAFAVLEAGISHPGEMAPLRDVLRPDAAVMTTIGPVHIEFFPSVRAIAEEKAALLEKLPADGFAVLDRDDEFFPVLRAHSSAPVVAISLADPAADYFGEISPSGELRVREQATGERADLPVPPPGGFMARNALAAVAAARQCGAAWGALAAALAAYRPVGMRWAVEDVRGWTAVNDGYNANPVSVRAALAAFAEWPVAGRRFLALGPMLELGGREAAEHEAVGRAVAAGEWAGVALVPRQAVAEPAVQALAAGLRAGGWPADKTCAAPDAAAAAEWLRARLRPGDALLLKASRGVRIERVLESLKQES
;
A
#
# COMPACT_ATOMS: atom_id res chain seq x y z
N ARG A 1 3.08 -8.18 26.23
CA ARG A 1 1.80 -7.50 25.99
C ARG A 1 1.04 -7.20 27.29
N ALA A 2 0.83 -8.17 28.16
CA ALA A 2 0.01 -8.00 29.38
C ALA A 2 0.45 -6.85 30.30
N THR A 3 1.70 -6.42 30.25
CA THR A 3 2.27 -5.34 31.07
C THR A 3 2.38 -3.99 30.34
N LEU A 4 1.97 -3.92 29.06
CA LEU A 4 2.00 -2.68 28.29
C LEU A 4 0.69 -1.90 28.53
N PRO A 5 0.77 -0.63 29.00
CA PRO A 5 -0.40 0.21 29.16
C PRO A 5 -0.94 0.78 27.85
N ALA A 6 -0.11 0.78 26.80
CA ALA A 6 -0.47 1.29 25.49
C ALA A 6 -1.68 0.56 24.89
N ARG A 7 -2.63 1.31 24.34
CA ARG A 7 -3.70 0.79 23.50
C ARG A 7 -3.09 0.36 22.16
N ILE A 8 -3.25 -0.92 21.80
CA ILE A 8 -2.65 -1.50 20.59
C ILE A 8 -3.66 -1.49 19.46
N VAL A 9 -3.28 -0.87 18.33
CA VAL A 9 -4.01 -0.92 17.07
C VAL A 9 -3.27 -1.86 16.12
N GLY A 10 -3.88 -3.01 15.83
CA GLY A 10 -3.37 -3.98 14.87
C GLY A 10 -3.70 -3.57 13.44
N ILE A 11 -2.72 -3.62 12.53
CA ILE A 11 -2.95 -3.34 11.11
C ILE A 11 -2.80 -4.63 10.31
N GLY A 12 -3.90 -5.08 9.68
CA GLY A 12 -3.96 -6.24 8.81
C GLY A 12 -4.32 -5.88 7.37
N GLY A 13 -4.44 -6.90 6.50
CA GLY A 13 -4.82 -6.75 5.10
C GLY A 13 -3.78 -7.23 4.11
N SER A 14 -4.06 -7.08 2.82
CA SER A 14 -3.15 -7.48 1.73
C SER A 14 -2.31 -6.32 1.22
N VAL A 15 -2.93 -5.20 0.89
CA VAL A 15 -2.30 -4.03 0.27
C VAL A 15 -2.52 -2.78 1.14
N GLY A 16 -1.49 -1.94 1.31
CA GLY A 16 -1.62 -0.68 2.05
C GLY A 16 -1.26 -0.75 3.54
N LYS A 17 -0.99 -1.93 4.12
CA LYS A 17 -0.71 -2.10 5.56
C LYS A 17 0.31 -1.10 6.13
N THR A 18 1.51 -1.05 5.58
CA THR A 18 2.56 -0.17 6.12
C THR A 18 2.18 1.30 5.99
N THR A 19 1.62 1.71 4.86
CA THR A 19 1.14 3.08 4.66
C THR A 19 0.05 3.44 5.68
N THR A 20 -0.94 2.56 5.87
CA THR A 20 -2.00 2.77 6.87
C THR A 20 -1.42 2.77 8.28
N LYS A 21 -0.47 1.88 8.60
CA LYS A 21 0.24 1.88 9.89
C LYS A 21 0.91 3.22 10.18
N GLU A 22 1.64 3.76 9.20
CA GLU A 22 2.31 5.07 9.36
C GLU A 22 1.28 6.18 9.56
N LEU A 23 0.24 6.23 8.72
CA LEU A 23 -0.83 7.22 8.85
C LEU A 23 -1.52 7.12 10.22
N VAL A 24 -1.96 5.92 10.64
CA VAL A 24 -2.60 5.72 11.95
C VAL A 24 -1.69 6.17 13.08
N ALA A 25 -0.39 5.83 13.00
CA ALA A 25 0.56 6.21 14.03
C ALA A 25 0.80 7.73 14.10
N ASP A 26 0.89 8.41 12.97
CA ASP A 26 1.03 9.87 12.92
C ASP A 26 -0.23 10.56 13.44
N LEU A 27 -1.42 10.07 13.07
CA LEU A 27 -2.69 10.62 13.53
C LEU A 27 -2.90 10.38 15.03
N LEU A 28 -2.60 9.18 15.55
CA LEU A 28 -2.64 8.90 16.99
C LEU A 28 -1.58 9.67 17.78
N GLY A 29 -0.48 10.02 17.13
CA GLY A 29 0.55 10.91 17.69
C GLY A 29 0.00 12.28 18.11
N THR A 30 -1.13 12.72 17.55
CA THR A 30 -1.81 13.96 17.94
C THR A 30 -2.60 13.82 19.26
N VAL A 31 -2.89 12.59 19.68
CA VAL A 31 -3.63 12.27 20.91
C VAL A 31 -2.67 11.91 22.04
N GLY A 32 -1.59 11.18 21.73
CA GLY A 32 -0.63 10.75 22.72
C GLY A 32 0.61 10.08 22.10
N ARG A 33 1.64 9.90 22.94
CA ARG A 33 2.87 9.25 22.47
C ARG A 33 2.56 7.88 21.85
N THR A 34 2.96 7.67 20.60
CA THR A 34 2.60 6.52 19.80
C THR A 34 3.86 5.79 19.30
N ALA A 35 3.95 4.50 19.61
CA ALA A 35 4.92 3.59 19.01
C ALA A 35 4.38 2.98 17.72
N ARG A 36 5.26 2.52 16.84
CA ARG A 36 4.88 1.80 15.61
C ARG A 36 5.87 0.71 15.26
N THR A 37 5.43 -0.30 14.49
CA THR A 37 6.33 -1.31 13.92
C THR A 37 7.44 -0.64 13.12
N ALA A 38 8.69 -0.95 13.43
CA ALA A 38 9.85 -0.50 12.65
C ALA A 38 9.94 -1.28 11.33
N GLY A 39 10.08 -0.57 10.21
CA GLY A 39 10.22 -1.19 8.89
C GLY A 39 9.09 -2.19 8.58
N ASN A 40 9.46 -3.44 8.34
CA ASN A 40 8.57 -4.57 8.03
C ASN A 40 8.61 -5.69 9.09
N PHE A 41 8.88 -5.37 10.36
CA PHE A 41 8.90 -6.34 11.46
C PHE A 41 7.47 -6.77 11.85
N ASN A 42 6.79 -7.45 10.90
CA ASN A 42 5.37 -7.75 10.94
C ASN A 42 5.03 -9.25 10.91
N ASN A 43 6.03 -10.12 10.80
CA ASN A 43 5.89 -11.58 10.78
C ASN A 43 6.13 -12.21 12.16
N GLU A 44 6.20 -13.55 12.23
CA GLU A 44 6.39 -14.34 13.46
C GLU A 44 7.64 -13.99 14.28
N ILE A 45 8.67 -13.43 13.64
CA ILE A 45 9.89 -12.97 14.32
C ILE A 45 9.81 -11.48 14.62
N GLY A 46 9.42 -10.68 13.64
CA GLY A 46 9.44 -9.23 13.72
C GLY A 46 8.35 -8.64 14.61
N LEU A 47 7.13 -9.22 14.60
CA LEU A 47 6.04 -8.70 15.41
C LEU A 47 6.28 -8.85 16.91
N PRO A 48 6.76 -10.00 17.45
CA PRO A 48 7.14 -10.08 18.85
C PRO A 48 8.20 -9.05 19.25
N LEU A 49 9.20 -8.82 18.40
CA LEU A 49 10.23 -7.79 18.64
C LEU A 49 9.62 -6.39 18.65
N SER A 50 8.66 -6.12 17.76
CA SER A 50 7.92 -4.85 17.73
C SER A 50 7.11 -4.64 19.02
N VAL A 51 6.44 -5.68 19.53
CA VAL A 51 5.71 -5.62 20.82
C VAL A 51 6.65 -5.37 21.99
N LEU A 52 7.80 -6.05 22.03
CA LEU A 52 8.81 -5.88 23.09
C LEU A 52 9.47 -4.49 23.04
N GLY A 53 9.56 -3.89 21.87
CA GLY A 53 10.12 -2.55 21.66
C GLY A 53 9.18 -1.40 22.03
N VAL A 54 7.91 -1.66 22.39
CA VAL A 54 6.97 -0.61 22.79
C VAL A 54 7.36 -0.06 24.17
N ASP A 55 7.69 1.23 24.21
CA ASP A 55 7.97 1.93 25.45
C ASP A 55 6.71 2.06 26.32
N ARG A 56 6.85 1.84 27.62
CA ARG A 56 5.72 1.90 28.58
C ARG A 56 5.10 3.29 28.72
N SER A 57 5.78 4.34 28.31
CA SER A 57 5.23 5.69 28.28
C SER A 57 4.36 5.98 27.07
N CYS A 58 4.26 5.05 26.10
CA CYS A 58 3.38 5.21 24.96
C CYS A 58 1.92 5.04 25.38
N ALA A 59 1.07 5.95 24.91
CA ALA A 59 -0.38 5.83 25.02
C ALA A 59 -0.94 4.85 23.99
N PHE A 60 -0.30 4.78 22.81
CA PHE A 60 -0.69 3.93 21.70
C PHE A 60 0.49 3.15 21.12
N ALA A 61 0.19 2.01 20.50
CA ALA A 61 1.13 1.29 19.66
C ALA A 61 0.40 0.79 18.40
N VAL A 62 0.89 1.17 17.22
CA VAL A 62 0.34 0.77 15.92
C VAL A 62 1.24 -0.30 15.33
N LEU A 63 0.78 -1.54 15.34
CA LEU A 63 1.59 -2.70 15.01
C LEU A 63 1.03 -3.46 13.81
N GLU A 64 1.87 -3.69 12.82
CA GLU A 64 1.51 -4.36 11.57
C GLU A 64 1.61 -5.88 11.73
N ALA A 65 0.55 -6.63 11.34
CA ALA A 65 0.54 -8.07 11.24
C ALA A 65 0.52 -8.49 9.76
N GLY A 66 1.58 -9.16 9.32
CA GLY A 66 1.76 -9.64 7.95
C GLY A 66 1.94 -11.15 7.93
N ILE A 67 1.24 -11.82 7.00
CA ILE A 67 1.31 -13.26 6.78
C ILE A 67 1.65 -13.56 5.33
N SER A 68 2.28 -14.70 5.11
CA SER A 68 2.54 -15.28 3.80
C SER A 68 1.88 -16.65 3.62
N HIS A 69 1.63 -17.40 4.71
CA HIS A 69 1.09 -18.76 4.68
C HIS A 69 -0.17 -18.89 5.54
N PRO A 70 -1.00 -19.92 5.27
CA PRO A 70 -2.12 -20.28 6.14
C PRO A 70 -1.66 -20.62 7.57
N GLY A 71 -2.46 -20.23 8.57
CA GLY A 71 -2.22 -20.52 9.98
C GLY A 71 -1.31 -19.53 10.71
N GLU A 72 -0.78 -18.52 10.02
CA GLU A 72 0.15 -17.54 10.63
C GLU A 72 -0.57 -16.43 11.40
N MET A 73 -1.81 -16.03 11.02
CA MET A 73 -2.47 -14.88 11.63
C MET A 73 -2.89 -15.11 13.08
N ALA A 74 -3.38 -16.31 13.42
CA ALA A 74 -3.84 -16.58 14.76
C ALA A 74 -2.72 -16.49 15.82
N PRO A 75 -1.51 -17.07 15.61
CA PRO A 75 -0.36 -16.85 16.48
C PRO A 75 0.06 -15.38 16.58
N LEU A 76 0.07 -14.64 15.46
CA LEU A 76 0.41 -13.20 15.45
C LEU A 76 -0.59 -12.39 16.27
N ARG A 77 -1.90 -12.65 16.11
CA ARG A 77 -2.96 -12.05 16.93
C ARG A 77 -2.76 -12.32 18.41
N ASP A 78 -2.42 -13.56 18.79
CA ASP A 78 -2.26 -13.96 20.19
C ASP A 78 -1.02 -13.33 20.85
N VAL A 79 0.02 -13.00 20.07
CA VAL A 79 1.16 -12.19 20.50
C VAL A 79 0.76 -10.71 20.60
N LEU A 80 0.09 -10.19 19.58
CA LEU A 80 -0.29 -8.79 19.48
C LEU A 80 -1.34 -8.40 20.52
N ARG A 81 -2.39 -9.20 20.67
CA ARG A 81 -3.58 -8.93 21.50
C ARG A 81 -4.06 -7.49 21.28
N PRO A 82 -4.54 -7.17 20.07
CA PRO A 82 -4.90 -5.81 19.75
C PRO A 82 -6.16 -5.36 20.50
N ASP A 83 -6.19 -4.10 20.90
CA ASP A 83 -7.37 -3.45 21.48
C ASP A 83 -8.31 -2.91 20.39
N ALA A 84 -7.74 -2.66 19.20
CA ALA A 84 -8.47 -2.29 17.98
C ALA A 84 -7.73 -2.81 16.77
N ALA A 85 -8.41 -2.92 15.62
CA ALA A 85 -7.78 -3.33 14.38
C ALA A 85 -8.23 -2.47 13.19
N VAL A 86 -7.36 -2.32 12.20
CA VAL A 86 -7.66 -1.75 10.90
C VAL A 86 -7.33 -2.77 9.83
N MET A 87 -8.30 -3.15 9.04
CA MET A 87 -8.10 -4.03 7.89
C MET A 87 -8.01 -3.19 6.62
N THR A 88 -6.88 -3.28 5.94
CA THR A 88 -6.71 -2.68 4.63
C THR A 88 -7.25 -3.61 3.54
N THR A 89 -7.22 -3.16 2.27
CA THR A 89 -7.72 -3.92 1.12
C THR A 89 -7.24 -5.37 1.11
N ILE A 90 -8.17 -6.30 0.88
CA ILE A 90 -7.89 -7.71 0.63
C ILE A 90 -7.62 -7.92 -0.87
N GLY A 91 -6.66 -8.77 -1.19
CA GLY A 91 -6.31 -9.06 -2.58
C GLY A 91 -5.39 -10.28 -2.70
N PRO A 92 -5.07 -10.72 -3.93
CA PRO A 92 -4.31 -11.93 -4.23
C PRO A 92 -2.81 -11.77 -3.95
N VAL A 93 -2.45 -11.43 -2.72
CA VAL A 93 -1.08 -11.36 -2.23
C VAL A 93 -0.73 -12.69 -1.60
N HIS A 94 0.43 -13.27 -1.93
CA HIS A 94 0.83 -14.63 -1.51
C HIS A 94 -0.15 -15.73 -1.99
N ILE A 95 -0.85 -15.50 -3.10
CA ILE A 95 -1.90 -16.40 -3.61
C ILE A 95 -1.35 -17.79 -3.97
N GLU A 96 -0.05 -17.90 -4.19
CA GLU A 96 0.65 -19.17 -4.40
C GLU A 96 0.42 -20.16 -3.25
N PHE A 97 0.29 -19.65 -2.02
CA PHE A 97 0.14 -20.46 -0.80
C PHE A 97 -1.32 -20.65 -0.36
N PHE A 98 -2.27 -20.03 -1.06
CA PHE A 98 -3.68 -20.07 -0.69
C PHE A 98 -4.55 -20.61 -1.85
N PRO A 99 -5.61 -21.35 -1.55
CA PRO A 99 -6.48 -21.88 -2.60
C PRO A 99 -7.32 -20.80 -3.29
N SER A 100 -7.56 -19.64 -2.63
CA SER A 100 -8.37 -18.55 -3.17
C SER A 100 -8.11 -17.25 -2.41
N VAL A 101 -8.53 -16.11 -3.00
CA VAL A 101 -8.51 -14.80 -2.31
C VAL A 101 -9.45 -14.80 -1.10
N ARG A 102 -10.57 -15.55 -1.17
CA ARG A 102 -11.45 -15.76 -0.01
C ARG A 102 -10.71 -16.41 1.16
N ALA A 103 -9.90 -17.44 0.91
CA ALA A 103 -9.09 -18.05 1.96
C ALA A 103 -8.06 -17.09 2.56
N ILE A 104 -7.50 -16.16 1.75
CA ILE A 104 -6.66 -15.07 2.25
C ILE A 104 -7.47 -14.13 3.16
N ALA A 105 -8.71 -13.82 2.79
CA ALA A 105 -9.58 -12.97 3.60
C ALA A 105 -9.91 -13.63 4.95
N GLU A 106 -10.28 -14.91 4.94
CA GLU A 106 -10.59 -15.70 6.14
C GLU A 106 -9.37 -15.81 7.06
N GLU A 107 -8.19 -16.11 6.52
CA GLU A 107 -6.96 -16.16 7.31
C GLU A 107 -6.65 -14.80 7.96
N LYS A 108 -6.73 -13.72 7.21
CA LYS A 108 -6.46 -12.36 7.73
C LYS A 108 -7.52 -11.90 8.72
N ALA A 109 -8.77 -12.32 8.55
CA ALA A 109 -9.88 -12.01 9.45
C ALA A 109 -9.65 -12.54 10.88
N ALA A 110 -8.81 -13.57 11.06
CA ALA A 110 -8.45 -14.07 12.37
C ALA A 110 -7.84 -13.00 13.29
N LEU A 111 -7.28 -11.91 12.73
CA LEU A 111 -6.83 -10.75 13.52
C LEU A 111 -7.96 -10.10 14.33
N LEU A 112 -9.22 -10.22 13.86
CA LEU A 112 -10.40 -9.55 14.43
C LEU A 112 -11.11 -10.38 15.52
N GLU A 113 -10.83 -11.69 15.62
CA GLU A 113 -11.61 -12.63 16.41
C GLU A 113 -11.54 -12.45 17.93
N LYS A 114 -10.50 -11.82 18.43
CA LYS A 114 -10.27 -11.63 19.88
C LYS A 114 -10.16 -10.15 20.29
N LEU A 115 -10.75 -9.27 19.50
CA LEU A 115 -10.85 -7.86 19.90
C LEU A 115 -11.76 -7.73 21.13
N PRO A 116 -11.40 -6.89 22.12
CA PRO A 116 -12.24 -6.67 23.29
C PRO A 116 -13.54 -5.96 22.92
N ALA A 117 -14.60 -6.13 23.73
CA ALA A 117 -15.92 -5.57 23.45
C ALA A 117 -15.95 -4.03 23.43
N ASP A 118 -15.03 -3.38 24.13
CA ASP A 118 -14.79 -1.92 24.14
C ASP A 118 -13.77 -1.47 23.08
N GLY A 119 -13.30 -2.42 22.27
CA GLY A 119 -12.46 -2.15 21.10
C GLY A 119 -13.27 -1.82 19.85
N PHE A 120 -12.60 -1.80 18.69
CA PHE A 120 -13.26 -1.62 17.40
C PHE A 120 -12.45 -2.24 16.26
N ALA A 121 -13.13 -2.50 15.13
CA ALA A 121 -12.52 -2.91 13.87
C ALA A 121 -12.88 -1.90 12.77
N VAL A 122 -11.90 -1.22 12.19
CA VAL A 122 -12.12 -0.39 10.99
C VAL A 122 -12.06 -1.27 9.76
N LEU A 123 -13.15 -1.34 9.00
CA LEU A 123 -13.31 -2.17 7.81
C LEU A 123 -13.81 -1.33 6.64
N ASP A 124 -13.28 -1.60 5.45
CA ASP A 124 -13.71 -0.97 4.21
C ASP A 124 -14.97 -1.67 3.68
N ARG A 125 -16.09 -0.95 3.61
CA ARG A 125 -17.37 -1.45 3.12
C ARG A 125 -17.38 -1.67 1.60
N ASP A 126 -16.48 -1.01 0.87
CA ASP A 126 -16.33 -1.16 -0.57
C ASP A 126 -15.50 -2.39 -0.95
N ASP A 127 -14.86 -3.07 0.02
CA ASP A 127 -14.12 -4.31 -0.21
C ASP A 127 -15.10 -5.48 -0.35
N GLU A 128 -14.94 -6.32 -1.39
CA GLU A 128 -15.80 -7.50 -1.62
C GLU A 128 -15.80 -8.49 -0.45
N PHE A 129 -14.72 -8.49 0.36
CA PHE A 129 -14.57 -9.34 1.54
C PHE A 129 -15.06 -8.69 2.85
N PHE A 130 -15.65 -7.49 2.78
CA PHE A 130 -16.25 -6.84 3.95
C PHE A 130 -17.18 -7.76 4.76
N PRO A 131 -18.10 -8.55 4.14
CA PRO A 131 -18.96 -9.46 4.89
C PRO A 131 -18.18 -10.54 5.65
N VAL A 132 -17.09 -11.05 5.09
CA VAL A 132 -16.21 -12.04 5.72
C VAL A 132 -15.51 -11.40 6.93
N LEU A 133 -14.86 -10.27 6.74
CA LEU A 133 -14.15 -9.55 7.80
C LEU A 133 -15.09 -9.16 8.94
N ARG A 134 -16.28 -8.65 8.61
CA ARG A 134 -17.30 -8.28 9.60
C ARG A 134 -17.76 -9.47 10.44
N ALA A 135 -17.97 -10.63 9.81
CA ALA A 135 -18.42 -11.84 10.50
C ALA A 135 -17.40 -12.37 11.52
N HIS A 136 -16.11 -12.10 11.33
CA HIS A 136 -15.03 -12.50 12.25
C HIS A 136 -14.76 -11.46 13.35
N SER A 137 -15.32 -10.26 13.28
CA SER A 137 -15.06 -9.24 14.31
C SER A 137 -15.82 -9.53 15.58
N SER A 138 -15.11 -9.68 16.70
CA SER A 138 -15.67 -9.78 18.05
C SER A 138 -15.97 -8.41 18.68
N ALA A 139 -15.51 -7.31 18.06
CA ALA A 139 -15.75 -5.95 18.50
C ALA A 139 -16.68 -5.20 17.52
N PRO A 140 -17.24 -4.04 17.92
CA PRO A 140 -17.97 -3.15 17.02
C PRO A 140 -17.18 -2.84 15.75
N VAL A 141 -17.87 -2.90 14.61
CA VAL A 141 -17.30 -2.54 13.30
C VAL A 141 -17.54 -1.06 13.04
N VAL A 142 -16.48 -0.37 12.68
CA VAL A 142 -16.48 1.00 12.16
C VAL A 142 -16.28 0.91 10.65
N ALA A 143 -17.37 1.06 9.90
CA ALA A 143 -17.34 0.94 8.45
C ALA A 143 -16.86 2.24 7.81
N ILE A 144 -15.89 2.14 6.90
CA ILE A 144 -15.49 3.24 6.03
C ILE A 144 -15.95 2.97 4.59
N SER A 145 -16.15 4.02 3.79
CA SER A 145 -16.45 3.88 2.37
C SER A 145 -16.11 5.16 1.59
N LEU A 146 -15.70 4.98 0.34
CA LEU A 146 -15.59 6.07 -0.65
C LEU A 146 -16.78 6.05 -1.64
N ALA A 147 -17.65 5.02 -1.58
CA ALA A 147 -18.79 4.85 -2.48
C ALA A 147 -20.14 4.91 -1.78
N ASP A 148 -20.27 4.36 -0.55
CA ASP A 148 -21.52 4.27 0.17
C ASP A 148 -21.61 5.34 1.28
N PRO A 149 -22.47 6.36 1.10
CA PRO A 149 -22.66 7.42 2.09
C PRO A 149 -23.32 6.96 3.41
N ALA A 150 -23.76 5.71 3.51
CA ALA A 150 -24.31 5.15 4.74
C ALA A 150 -23.22 4.55 5.67
N ALA A 151 -21.94 4.62 5.28
CA ALA A 151 -20.83 4.19 6.13
C ALA A 151 -20.67 5.11 7.35
N ASP A 152 -20.08 4.59 8.44
CA ASP A 152 -19.80 5.37 9.66
C ASP A 152 -18.85 6.54 9.36
N TYR A 153 -17.88 6.32 8.48
CA TYR A 153 -17.04 7.37 7.89
C TYR A 153 -17.13 7.27 6.38
N PHE A 154 -17.78 8.25 5.77
CA PHE A 154 -17.86 8.39 4.32
C PHE A 154 -16.87 9.44 3.85
N GLY A 155 -16.06 9.09 2.82
CA GLY A 155 -15.08 9.97 2.20
C GLY A 155 -15.33 10.15 0.72
N GLU A 156 -15.13 11.35 0.20
CA GLU A 156 -15.11 11.65 -1.23
C GLU A 156 -13.93 12.55 -1.58
N ILE A 157 -13.35 12.37 -2.77
CA ILE A 157 -12.31 13.28 -3.24
C ILE A 157 -12.97 14.50 -3.86
N SER A 158 -12.66 15.67 -3.31
CA SER A 158 -13.14 16.94 -3.84
C SER A 158 -12.43 17.30 -5.17
N PRO A 159 -13.00 18.21 -5.96
CA PRO A 159 -12.33 18.72 -7.16
C PRO A 159 -10.94 19.35 -6.91
N SER A 160 -10.70 19.83 -5.67
CA SER A 160 -9.39 20.35 -5.22
C SER A 160 -8.41 19.24 -4.82
N GLY A 161 -8.80 17.96 -4.85
CA GLY A 161 -7.96 16.84 -4.47
C GLY A 161 -7.91 16.54 -2.96
N GLU A 162 -8.77 17.17 -2.17
CA GLU A 162 -8.89 16.91 -0.72
C GLU A 162 -9.86 15.76 -0.44
N LEU A 163 -9.63 15.04 0.64
CA LEU A 163 -10.57 14.04 1.16
C LEU A 163 -11.60 14.73 2.06
N ARG A 164 -12.80 14.88 1.54
CA ARG A 164 -13.96 15.33 2.33
C ARG A 164 -14.50 14.15 3.10
N VAL A 165 -14.39 14.18 4.43
CA VAL A 165 -14.87 13.12 5.32
C VAL A 165 -16.12 13.58 6.05
N ARG A 166 -17.12 12.69 6.15
CA ARG A 166 -18.27 12.84 7.02
C ARG A 166 -18.29 11.71 8.05
N GLU A 167 -18.39 12.04 9.31
CA GLU A 167 -18.62 11.11 10.41
C GLU A 167 -20.14 11.01 10.68
N GLN A 168 -20.71 9.81 10.51
CA GLN A 168 -22.15 9.59 10.57
C GLN A 168 -22.73 9.83 11.97
N ALA A 169 -22.01 9.39 13.02
CA ALA A 169 -22.49 9.45 14.40
C ALA A 169 -22.66 10.87 14.92
N THR A 170 -21.79 11.81 14.53
CA THR A 170 -21.79 13.21 14.98
C THR A 170 -22.36 14.17 13.94
N GLY A 171 -22.44 13.74 12.68
CA GLY A 171 -22.76 14.60 11.54
C GLY A 171 -21.64 15.57 11.16
N GLU A 172 -20.49 15.52 11.85
CA GLU A 172 -19.33 16.37 11.58
C GLU A 172 -18.72 16.06 10.19
N ARG A 173 -18.12 17.09 9.60
CA ARG A 173 -17.44 17.02 8.31
C ARG A 173 -16.10 17.73 8.39
N ALA A 174 -15.13 17.23 7.63
CA ALA A 174 -13.82 17.86 7.48
C ALA A 174 -13.28 17.65 6.06
N ASP A 175 -12.66 18.68 5.51
CA ASP A 175 -11.84 18.58 4.30
C ASP A 175 -10.39 18.36 4.74
N LEU A 176 -9.81 17.25 4.33
CA LEU A 176 -8.51 16.78 4.79
C LEU A 176 -7.55 16.65 3.60
N PRO A 177 -6.30 17.07 3.74
CA PRO A 177 -5.32 16.85 2.68
C PRO A 177 -5.10 15.34 2.49
N VAL A 178 -5.10 14.90 1.23
CA VAL A 178 -4.72 13.53 0.89
C VAL A 178 -3.24 13.52 0.54
N PRO A 179 -2.43 12.74 1.26
CA PRO A 179 -1.05 12.52 0.81
C PRO A 179 -1.05 11.90 -0.59
N PRO A 180 -0.19 12.34 -1.52
CA PRO A 180 -0.11 11.72 -2.83
C PRO A 180 0.24 10.22 -2.70
N PRO A 181 -0.24 9.38 -3.65
CA PRO A 181 -1.02 9.72 -4.83
C PRO A 181 -2.46 9.20 -4.80
N GLY A 182 -3.44 10.09 -4.91
CA GLY A 182 -4.76 9.74 -5.41
C GLY A 182 -5.60 8.74 -4.62
N GLY A 183 -6.54 8.07 -5.31
CA GLY A 183 -7.67 7.36 -4.70
C GLY A 183 -7.33 6.24 -3.69
N PHE A 184 -6.27 5.45 -3.89
CA PHE A 184 -5.94 4.42 -2.90
C PHE A 184 -5.32 4.99 -1.61
N MET A 185 -4.65 6.16 -1.69
CA MET A 185 -4.20 6.89 -0.50
C MET A 185 -5.37 7.49 0.27
N ALA A 186 -6.41 7.95 -0.43
CA ALA A 186 -7.65 8.42 0.20
C ALA A 186 -8.29 7.33 1.06
N ARG A 187 -8.32 6.09 0.56
CA ARG A 187 -8.84 4.93 1.30
C ARG A 187 -8.02 4.63 2.56
N ASN A 188 -6.70 4.62 2.43
CA ASN A 188 -5.79 4.43 3.57
C ASN A 188 -5.89 5.58 4.58
N ALA A 189 -6.01 6.82 4.09
CA ALA A 189 -6.20 8.00 4.92
C ALA A 189 -7.55 7.98 5.65
N LEU A 190 -8.64 7.61 4.97
CA LEU A 190 -9.96 7.47 5.58
C LEU A 190 -9.97 6.42 6.70
N ALA A 191 -9.32 5.26 6.46
CA ALA A 191 -9.18 4.22 7.48
C ALA A 191 -8.38 4.72 8.69
N ALA A 192 -7.30 5.46 8.46
CA ALA A 192 -6.49 6.03 9.52
C ALA A 192 -7.23 7.13 10.30
N VAL A 193 -7.99 7.99 9.61
CA VAL A 193 -8.84 9.01 10.20
C VAL A 193 -9.91 8.37 11.07
N ALA A 194 -10.62 7.36 10.57
CA ALA A 194 -11.64 6.64 11.35
C ALA A 194 -11.04 6.04 12.63
N ALA A 195 -9.89 5.36 12.55
CA ALA A 195 -9.20 4.79 13.71
C ALA A 195 -8.78 5.86 14.72
N ALA A 196 -8.24 6.99 14.26
CA ALA A 196 -7.81 8.08 15.14
C ALA A 196 -8.99 8.80 15.80
N ARG A 197 -10.10 9.01 15.09
CA ARG A 197 -11.34 9.58 15.64
C ARG A 197 -11.93 8.69 16.74
N GLN A 198 -11.93 7.36 16.54
CA GLN A 198 -12.32 6.40 17.57
C GLN A 198 -11.41 6.43 18.82
N CYS A 199 -10.23 7.02 18.70
CA CYS A 199 -9.30 7.25 19.81
C CYS A 199 -9.30 8.70 20.31
N GLY A 200 -10.24 9.54 19.88
CA GLY A 200 -10.44 10.91 20.40
C GLY A 200 -9.64 12.00 19.68
N ALA A 201 -9.07 11.73 18.51
CA ALA A 201 -8.35 12.76 17.76
C ALA A 201 -9.29 13.86 17.23
N ALA A 202 -8.88 15.12 17.35
CA ALA A 202 -9.62 16.28 16.85
C ALA A 202 -9.37 16.49 15.34
N TRP A 203 -10.38 16.91 14.58
CA TRP A 203 -10.31 17.11 13.13
C TRP A 203 -9.15 18.03 12.69
N GLY A 204 -8.96 19.16 13.37
CA GLY A 204 -7.89 20.11 13.03
C GLY A 204 -6.49 19.51 13.21
N ALA A 205 -6.29 18.66 14.23
CA ALA A 205 -5.02 17.97 14.44
C ALA A 205 -4.78 16.90 13.35
N LEU A 206 -5.83 16.19 12.92
CA LEU A 206 -5.75 15.20 11.84
C LEU A 206 -5.37 15.86 10.51
N ALA A 207 -5.96 17.02 10.17
CA ALA A 207 -5.61 17.77 8.96
C ALA A 207 -4.12 18.17 8.94
N ALA A 208 -3.61 18.69 10.05
CA ALA A 208 -2.21 19.07 10.19
C ALA A 208 -1.25 17.85 10.05
N ALA A 209 -1.58 16.73 10.70
CA ALA A 209 -0.78 15.52 10.64
C ALA A 209 -0.76 14.90 9.23
N LEU A 210 -1.91 14.87 8.53
CA LEU A 210 -1.97 14.40 7.14
C LEU A 210 -1.16 15.28 6.19
N ALA A 211 -1.21 16.61 6.35
CA ALA A 211 -0.38 17.54 5.57
C ALA A 211 1.13 17.35 5.80
N ALA A 212 1.50 16.96 7.02
CA ALA A 212 2.88 16.70 7.40
C ALA A 212 3.37 15.30 7.00
N TYR A 213 2.48 14.38 6.62
CA TYR A 213 2.83 13.00 6.28
C TYR A 213 3.87 12.95 5.15
N ARG A 214 4.83 12.06 5.30
CA ARG A 214 5.82 11.73 4.25
C ARG A 214 5.86 10.22 4.06
N PRO A 215 5.81 9.74 2.81
CA PRO A 215 5.92 8.31 2.50
C PRO A 215 7.21 7.71 3.06
N VAL A 216 7.11 6.49 3.58
CA VAL A 216 8.24 5.80 4.20
C VAL A 216 8.78 4.71 3.27
N GLY A 217 10.10 4.68 3.13
CA GLY A 217 10.78 3.71 2.28
C GLY A 217 10.44 3.89 0.80
N MET A 218 10.36 2.78 0.07
CA MET A 218 10.05 2.76 -1.36
C MET A 218 8.55 2.55 -1.60
N ARG A 219 7.70 3.41 -1.01
CA ARG A 219 6.23 3.40 -1.16
C ARG A 219 5.79 4.77 -1.64
N TRP A 220 5.83 4.95 -2.95
CA TRP A 220 5.58 6.23 -3.60
C TRP A 220 6.53 7.35 -3.12
N ALA A 221 7.80 6.99 -2.89
CA ALA A 221 8.81 7.97 -2.54
C ALA A 221 9.14 8.83 -3.77
N VAL A 222 8.94 10.14 -3.63
CA VAL A 222 9.14 11.10 -4.72
C VAL A 222 10.43 11.86 -4.48
N GLU A 223 11.27 11.92 -5.50
CA GLU A 223 12.52 12.69 -5.46
C GLU A 223 12.82 13.35 -6.81
N ASP A 224 13.43 14.52 -6.79
CA ASP A 224 13.99 15.15 -7.98
C ASP A 224 15.36 14.53 -8.31
N VAL A 225 15.55 14.18 -9.58
CA VAL A 225 16.82 13.69 -10.09
C VAL A 225 17.19 14.49 -11.34
N ARG A 226 18.05 15.47 -11.17
CA ARG A 226 18.53 16.31 -12.29
C ARG A 226 17.39 16.96 -13.09
N GLY A 227 16.35 17.42 -12.41
CA GLY A 227 15.19 18.11 -12.98
C GLY A 227 14.10 17.19 -13.53
N TRP A 228 14.21 15.85 -13.43
CA TRP A 228 13.09 14.93 -13.64
C TRP A 228 12.67 14.26 -12.33
N THR A 229 11.44 13.81 -12.24
CA THR A 229 10.88 13.25 -11.01
C THR A 229 10.97 11.72 -11.00
N ALA A 230 11.61 11.14 -9.98
CA ALA A 230 11.51 9.72 -9.68
C ALA A 230 10.40 9.45 -8.69
N VAL A 231 9.52 8.51 -9.01
CA VAL A 231 8.50 7.95 -8.11
C VAL A 231 8.88 6.50 -7.81
N ASN A 232 9.49 6.28 -6.66
CA ASN A 232 9.92 4.94 -6.25
C ASN A 232 8.83 4.26 -5.42
N ASP A 233 8.10 3.32 -6.05
CA ASP A 233 7.12 2.42 -5.43
C ASP A 233 7.58 0.96 -5.52
N GLY A 234 8.89 0.76 -5.40
CA GLY A 234 9.60 -0.51 -5.62
C GLY A 234 9.72 -1.41 -4.39
N TYR A 235 9.01 -1.14 -3.29
CA TYR A 235 9.08 -1.99 -2.10
C TYR A 235 8.52 -3.38 -2.35
N ASN A 236 7.34 -3.48 -2.96
CA ASN A 236 6.71 -4.73 -3.35
C ASN A 236 5.71 -4.50 -4.50
N ALA A 237 5.36 -5.58 -5.21
CA ALA A 237 4.39 -5.53 -6.29
C ALA A 237 3.46 -6.75 -6.24
N ASN A 238 2.19 -6.51 -6.51
CA ASN A 238 1.15 -7.49 -6.78
C ASN A 238 0.16 -6.87 -7.78
N PRO A 239 -0.72 -7.66 -8.40
CA PRO A 239 -1.61 -7.16 -9.47
C PRO A 239 -2.46 -5.94 -9.05
N VAL A 240 -2.95 -5.91 -7.82
CA VAL A 240 -3.77 -4.79 -7.29
C VAL A 240 -2.93 -3.53 -7.14
N SER A 241 -1.77 -3.65 -6.47
CA SER A 241 -0.90 -2.49 -6.20
C SER A 241 -0.25 -1.93 -7.46
N VAL A 242 0.04 -2.78 -8.47
CA VAL A 242 0.59 -2.29 -9.76
C VAL A 242 -0.47 -1.51 -10.52
N ARG A 243 -1.69 -2.04 -10.66
CA ARG A 243 -2.79 -1.32 -11.31
C ARG A 243 -3.11 0.00 -10.61
N ALA A 244 -3.14 0.02 -9.28
CA ALA A 244 -3.34 1.24 -8.49
C ALA A 244 -2.22 2.27 -8.72
N ALA A 245 -0.96 1.82 -8.76
CA ALA A 245 0.17 2.71 -9.01
C ALA A 245 0.16 3.28 -10.44
N LEU A 246 -0.20 2.48 -11.44
CA LEU A 246 -0.33 2.95 -12.82
C LEU A 246 -1.44 4.02 -12.94
N ALA A 247 -2.62 3.76 -12.36
CA ALA A 247 -3.72 4.73 -12.36
C ALA A 247 -3.34 6.04 -11.66
N ALA A 248 -2.74 5.96 -10.48
CA ALA A 248 -2.28 7.13 -9.75
C ALA A 248 -1.19 7.90 -10.49
N PHE A 249 -0.26 7.21 -11.16
CA PHE A 249 0.81 7.86 -11.92
C PHE A 249 0.32 8.50 -13.22
N ALA A 250 -0.74 7.97 -13.82
CA ALA A 250 -1.39 8.58 -14.98
C ALA A 250 -1.98 9.97 -14.63
N GLU A 251 -2.54 10.10 -13.42
CA GLU A 251 -3.14 11.35 -12.93
C GLU A 251 -2.12 12.27 -12.24
N TRP A 252 -0.92 11.77 -11.92
CA TRP A 252 0.11 12.54 -11.23
C TRP A 252 0.54 13.76 -12.03
N PRO A 253 0.62 14.97 -11.45
CA PRO A 253 1.05 16.17 -12.16
C PRO A 253 2.49 16.05 -12.64
N VAL A 254 2.71 16.06 -13.95
CA VAL A 254 4.02 15.97 -14.59
C VAL A 254 4.09 17.01 -15.69
N ALA A 255 5.13 17.82 -15.68
CA ALA A 255 5.33 18.84 -16.71
C ALA A 255 5.71 18.26 -18.08
N GLY A 256 6.41 17.14 -18.08
CA GLY A 256 6.88 16.44 -19.26
C GLY A 256 6.18 15.09 -19.46
N ARG A 257 6.97 14.10 -19.87
CA ARG A 257 6.52 12.76 -20.23
C ARG A 257 6.60 11.82 -19.03
N ARG A 258 5.84 10.72 -19.10
CA ARG A 258 5.86 9.64 -18.08
C ARG A 258 6.55 8.41 -18.62
N PHE A 259 7.47 7.85 -17.83
CA PHE A 259 8.16 6.60 -18.09
C PHE A 259 7.87 5.58 -17.00
N LEU A 260 7.97 4.30 -17.32
CA LEU A 260 7.81 3.21 -16.39
C LEU A 260 9.06 2.32 -16.34
N ALA A 261 9.46 1.89 -15.15
CA ALA A 261 10.36 0.78 -14.92
C ALA A 261 9.60 -0.29 -14.12
N LEU A 262 9.30 -1.41 -14.76
CA LEU A 262 8.47 -2.46 -14.18
C LEU A 262 9.24 -3.78 -14.11
N GLY A 263 9.09 -4.50 -13.01
CA GLY A 263 9.65 -5.83 -12.84
C GLY A 263 8.60 -6.85 -12.40
N PRO A 264 9.01 -8.12 -12.23
CA PRO A 264 8.15 -9.20 -11.81
C PRO A 264 7.39 -8.95 -10.53
N MET A 265 6.16 -9.48 -10.49
CA MET A 265 5.36 -9.69 -9.31
C MET A 265 5.57 -11.15 -8.86
N LEU A 266 6.07 -11.36 -7.65
CA LEU A 266 6.38 -12.69 -7.12
C LEU A 266 5.18 -13.27 -6.37
N GLU A 267 5.24 -14.58 -6.06
CA GLU A 267 4.28 -15.32 -5.22
C GLU A 267 2.87 -15.38 -5.82
N LEU A 268 2.78 -15.41 -7.15
CA LEU A 268 1.52 -15.57 -7.90
C LEU A 268 1.22 -17.03 -8.27
N GLY A 269 2.20 -17.94 -8.14
CA GLY A 269 2.06 -19.35 -8.47
C GLY A 269 1.56 -19.56 -9.90
N GLY A 270 0.59 -20.43 -10.10
CA GLY A 270 0.03 -20.72 -11.43
C GLY A 270 -0.64 -19.54 -12.15
N ARG A 271 -0.82 -18.40 -11.48
CA ARG A 271 -1.39 -17.17 -12.07
C ARG A 271 -0.33 -16.22 -12.63
N GLU A 272 0.96 -16.52 -12.45
CA GLU A 272 2.06 -15.61 -12.77
C GLU A 272 1.99 -15.06 -14.21
N ALA A 273 1.90 -15.92 -15.20
CA ALA A 273 1.87 -15.52 -16.62
C ALA A 273 0.63 -14.65 -16.92
N ALA A 274 -0.56 -15.08 -16.48
CA ALA A 274 -1.82 -14.40 -16.76
C ALA A 274 -1.88 -13.00 -16.12
N GLU A 275 -1.42 -12.87 -14.88
CA GLU A 275 -1.42 -11.58 -14.18
C GLU A 275 -0.39 -10.61 -14.76
N HIS A 276 0.80 -11.08 -15.14
CA HIS A 276 1.79 -10.24 -15.81
C HIS A 276 1.30 -9.80 -17.20
N GLU A 277 0.68 -10.69 -17.96
CA GLU A 277 0.09 -10.32 -19.23
C GLU A 277 -1.06 -9.31 -19.08
N ALA A 278 -1.92 -9.48 -18.07
CA ALA A 278 -2.97 -8.52 -17.77
C ALA A 278 -2.42 -7.14 -17.37
N VAL A 279 -1.34 -7.09 -16.59
CA VAL A 279 -0.62 -5.83 -16.28
C VAL A 279 -0.01 -5.24 -17.56
N GLY A 280 0.60 -6.04 -18.43
CA GLY A 280 1.14 -5.57 -19.71
C GLY A 280 0.07 -4.91 -20.57
N ARG A 281 -1.14 -5.50 -20.66
CA ARG A 281 -2.29 -4.89 -21.35
C ARG A 281 -2.75 -3.59 -20.69
N ALA A 282 -2.77 -3.54 -19.38
CA ALA A 282 -3.13 -2.32 -18.64
C ALA A 282 -2.12 -1.19 -18.90
N VAL A 283 -0.83 -1.51 -18.97
CA VAL A 283 0.21 -0.55 -19.34
C VAL A 283 0.00 -0.06 -20.78
N ALA A 284 -0.29 -0.97 -21.72
CA ALA A 284 -0.52 -0.61 -23.11
C ALA A 284 -1.70 0.34 -23.34
N ALA A 285 -2.68 0.32 -22.45
CA ALA A 285 -3.84 1.22 -22.49
C ALA A 285 -3.54 2.64 -21.97
N GLY A 286 -2.39 2.88 -21.36
CA GLY A 286 -2.02 4.18 -20.80
C GLY A 286 -1.12 5.02 -21.72
N GLU A 287 -0.97 6.29 -21.38
CA GLU A 287 -0.15 7.25 -22.14
C GLU A 287 1.25 7.37 -21.52
N TRP A 288 2.15 6.46 -21.88
CA TRP A 288 3.55 6.46 -21.42
C TRP A 288 4.50 6.78 -22.56
N ALA A 289 5.62 7.43 -22.26
CA ALA A 289 6.66 7.69 -23.24
C ALA A 289 7.57 6.48 -23.49
N GLY A 290 7.66 5.58 -22.52
CA GLY A 290 8.43 4.35 -22.63
C GLY A 290 8.34 3.47 -21.39
N VAL A 291 8.62 2.19 -21.56
CA VAL A 291 8.56 1.16 -20.53
C VAL A 291 9.85 0.35 -20.52
N ALA A 292 10.59 0.34 -19.43
CA ALA A 292 11.69 -0.56 -19.16
C ALA A 292 11.20 -1.77 -18.35
N LEU A 293 11.34 -2.96 -18.87
CA LEU A 293 11.06 -4.22 -18.18
C LEU A 293 12.37 -4.75 -17.57
N VAL A 294 12.39 -4.88 -16.24
CA VAL A 294 13.58 -5.18 -15.45
C VAL A 294 13.43 -6.57 -14.83
N PRO A 295 14.24 -7.56 -15.23
CA PRO A 295 14.17 -8.91 -14.68
C PRO A 295 14.77 -8.96 -13.26
N ARG A 296 14.42 -10.01 -12.52
CA ARG A 296 15.06 -10.33 -11.25
C ARG A 296 16.46 -10.95 -11.46
N GLN A 297 16.58 -11.84 -12.43
CA GLN A 297 17.81 -12.65 -12.65
C GLN A 297 18.30 -12.69 -14.11
N ALA A 298 17.40 -12.72 -15.10
CA ALA A 298 17.75 -12.83 -16.50
C ALA A 298 16.66 -12.32 -17.44
N VAL A 299 17.05 -11.93 -18.66
CA VAL A 299 16.12 -11.42 -19.71
C VAL A 299 15.00 -12.40 -20.06
N ALA A 300 15.29 -13.71 -20.01
CA ALA A 300 14.34 -14.76 -20.36
C ALA A 300 13.37 -15.13 -19.22
N GLU A 301 13.27 -14.32 -18.17
CA GLU A 301 12.36 -14.58 -17.06
C GLU A 301 10.90 -14.61 -17.54
N PRO A 302 10.12 -15.69 -17.25
CA PRO A 302 8.75 -15.85 -17.76
C PRO A 302 7.83 -14.69 -17.46
N ALA A 303 7.94 -14.10 -16.28
CA ALA A 303 7.19 -12.93 -15.86
C ALA A 303 7.44 -11.69 -16.76
N VAL A 304 8.70 -11.44 -17.11
CA VAL A 304 9.07 -10.34 -18.04
C VAL A 304 8.56 -10.61 -19.46
N GLN A 305 8.62 -11.87 -19.90
CA GLN A 305 8.07 -12.27 -21.21
C GLN A 305 6.55 -12.09 -21.24
N ALA A 306 5.85 -12.43 -20.17
CA ALA A 306 4.40 -12.26 -20.05
C ALA A 306 4.01 -10.76 -20.03
N LEU A 307 4.74 -9.90 -19.28
CA LEU A 307 4.56 -8.44 -19.36
C LEU A 307 4.74 -7.93 -20.81
N ALA A 308 5.79 -8.34 -21.48
CA ALA A 308 6.05 -7.96 -22.87
C ALA A 308 4.97 -8.50 -23.84
N ALA A 309 4.45 -9.71 -23.59
CA ALA A 309 3.34 -10.28 -24.35
C ALA A 309 2.06 -9.44 -24.17
N GLY A 310 1.75 -9.04 -22.94
CA GLY A 310 0.62 -8.16 -22.63
C GLY A 310 0.72 -6.79 -23.31
N LEU A 311 1.92 -6.19 -23.31
CA LEU A 311 2.18 -4.93 -24.03
C LEU A 311 1.88 -5.10 -25.54
N ARG A 312 2.42 -6.13 -26.17
CA ARG A 312 2.18 -6.42 -27.60
C ARG A 312 0.70 -6.67 -27.90
N ALA A 313 0.04 -7.48 -27.05
CA ALA A 313 -1.40 -7.78 -27.20
C ALA A 313 -2.27 -6.54 -27.05
N GLY A 314 -1.84 -5.54 -26.27
CA GLY A 314 -2.49 -4.23 -26.15
C GLY A 314 -2.11 -3.24 -27.25
N GLY A 315 -1.32 -3.64 -28.26
CA GLY A 315 -0.93 -2.76 -29.37
C GLY A 315 0.17 -1.75 -29.02
N TRP A 316 0.92 -1.97 -27.94
CA TRP A 316 1.97 -1.06 -27.50
C TRP A 316 3.18 -1.07 -28.48
N PRO A 317 3.71 0.11 -28.86
CA PRO A 317 4.84 0.19 -29.80
C PRO A 317 6.13 -0.46 -29.26
N ALA A 318 6.75 -1.32 -30.07
CA ALA A 318 7.94 -2.06 -29.67
C ALA A 318 9.16 -1.13 -29.40
N ASP A 319 9.29 -0.05 -30.15
CA ASP A 319 10.36 0.96 -30.01
C ASP A 319 10.29 1.74 -28.69
N LYS A 320 9.14 1.73 -28.01
CA LYS A 320 8.93 2.31 -26.67
C LYS A 320 9.16 1.31 -25.54
N THR A 321 9.62 0.08 -25.83
CA THR A 321 9.88 -0.96 -24.83
C THR A 321 11.36 -1.31 -24.80
N CYS A 322 11.91 -1.40 -23.58
CA CYS A 322 13.20 -1.99 -23.31
C CYS A 322 13.01 -3.25 -22.46
N ALA A 323 13.24 -4.43 -23.03
CA ALA A 323 13.43 -5.65 -22.25
C ALA A 323 14.90 -5.69 -21.80
N ALA A 324 15.20 -5.07 -20.68
CA ALA A 324 16.56 -4.92 -20.20
C ALA A 324 17.12 -6.26 -19.67
N PRO A 325 18.40 -6.57 -19.85
CA PRO A 325 19.03 -7.74 -19.23
C PRO A 325 19.18 -7.59 -17.71
N ASP A 326 19.30 -6.36 -17.24
CA ASP A 326 19.48 -6.01 -15.83
C ASP A 326 19.08 -4.55 -15.56
N ALA A 327 19.24 -4.13 -14.31
CA ALA A 327 18.90 -2.77 -13.87
C ALA A 327 19.83 -1.70 -14.49
N ALA A 328 21.09 -2.03 -14.78
CA ALA A 328 22.03 -1.08 -15.36
C ALA A 328 21.67 -0.75 -16.81
N ALA A 329 21.37 -1.77 -17.62
CA ALA A 329 20.91 -1.59 -19.00
C ALA A 329 19.56 -0.85 -19.09
N ALA A 330 18.63 -1.11 -18.14
CA ALA A 330 17.40 -0.35 -18.03
C ALA A 330 17.67 1.13 -17.73
N ALA A 331 18.59 1.40 -16.81
CA ALA A 331 19.00 2.77 -16.47
C ALA A 331 19.64 3.48 -17.65
N GLU A 332 20.52 2.83 -18.42
CA GLU A 332 21.13 3.38 -19.61
C GLU A 332 20.09 3.76 -20.67
N TRP A 333 19.14 2.86 -20.94
CA TRP A 333 18.04 3.11 -21.87
C TRP A 333 17.16 4.29 -21.44
N LEU A 334 16.84 4.39 -20.14
CA LEU A 334 16.07 5.48 -19.57
C LEU A 334 16.86 6.80 -19.58
N ARG A 335 18.16 6.78 -19.23
CA ARG A 335 19.04 7.95 -19.23
C ARG A 335 19.12 8.62 -20.61
N ALA A 336 19.16 7.82 -21.67
CA ALA A 336 19.16 8.34 -23.03
C ALA A 336 17.86 9.09 -23.40
N ARG A 337 16.77 8.84 -22.68
CA ARG A 337 15.41 9.33 -22.99
C ARG A 337 14.85 10.36 -22.03
N LEU A 338 15.14 10.23 -20.73
CA LEU A 338 14.66 11.14 -19.70
C LEU A 338 15.19 12.56 -19.92
N ARG A 339 14.34 13.56 -19.71
CA ARG A 339 14.66 15.00 -19.82
C ARG A 339 14.10 15.72 -18.59
N PRO A 340 14.59 16.91 -18.26
CA PRO A 340 13.98 17.75 -17.24
C PRO A 340 12.48 17.92 -17.48
N GLY A 341 11.70 17.81 -16.40
CA GLY A 341 10.23 17.83 -16.42
C GLY A 341 9.57 16.46 -16.60
N ASP A 342 10.31 15.42 -17.05
CA ASP A 342 9.77 14.05 -17.14
C ASP A 342 9.58 13.40 -15.75
N ALA A 343 8.83 12.30 -15.69
CA ALA A 343 8.72 11.48 -14.50
C ALA A 343 8.90 9.99 -14.80
N LEU A 344 9.44 9.24 -13.84
CA LEU A 344 9.66 7.80 -13.89
C LEU A 344 9.03 7.10 -12.69
N LEU A 345 8.10 6.17 -12.92
CA LEU A 345 7.60 5.26 -11.90
C LEU A 345 8.43 3.97 -11.91
N LEU A 346 8.91 3.57 -10.72
CA LEU A 346 9.60 2.29 -10.52
C LEU A 346 8.71 1.37 -9.67
N LYS A 347 8.40 0.15 -10.17
CA LYS A 347 7.58 -0.82 -9.44
C LYS A 347 7.91 -2.26 -9.75
N ALA A 348 8.22 -3.03 -8.71
CA ALA A 348 8.47 -4.46 -8.78
C ALA A 348 8.34 -5.10 -7.39
N SER A 349 8.32 -6.43 -7.31
CA SER A 349 8.48 -7.15 -6.03
C SER A 349 9.87 -6.93 -5.43
N ARG A 350 9.96 -7.02 -4.10
CA ARG A 350 11.20 -6.72 -3.33
C ARG A 350 12.44 -7.48 -3.84
N GLY A 351 12.25 -8.73 -4.26
CA GLY A 351 13.32 -9.58 -4.76
C GLY A 351 13.98 -9.09 -6.06
N VAL A 352 13.32 -8.21 -6.81
CA VAL A 352 13.84 -7.62 -8.06
C VAL A 352 14.87 -6.52 -7.79
N ARG A 353 14.73 -5.81 -6.67
CA ARG A 353 15.57 -4.66 -6.30
C ARG A 353 15.55 -3.57 -7.37
N ILE A 354 14.34 -3.18 -7.80
CA ILE A 354 14.13 -2.19 -8.88
C ILE A 354 14.77 -0.84 -8.57
N GLU A 355 15.00 -0.52 -7.31
CA GLU A 355 15.70 0.69 -6.85
C GLU A 355 17.12 0.82 -7.45
N ARG A 356 17.75 -0.28 -7.87
CA ARG A 356 19.05 -0.26 -8.55
C ARG A 356 19.01 0.51 -9.87
N VAL A 357 17.87 0.51 -10.57
CA VAL A 357 17.69 1.36 -11.77
C VAL A 357 17.86 2.83 -11.39
N LEU A 358 17.22 3.26 -10.31
CA LEU A 358 17.30 4.63 -9.85
C LEU A 358 18.70 4.98 -9.33
N GLU A 359 19.32 4.07 -8.58
CA GLU A 359 20.71 4.22 -8.11
C GLU A 359 21.67 4.40 -9.29
N SER A 360 21.52 3.59 -10.35
CA SER A 360 22.33 3.71 -11.57
C SER A 360 22.07 5.01 -12.34
N LEU A 361 20.81 5.51 -12.35
CA LEU A 361 20.46 6.78 -12.99
C LEU A 361 21.07 7.99 -12.27
N LYS A 362 21.29 7.89 -10.95
CA LYS A 362 21.91 8.93 -10.12
C LYS A 362 23.43 9.01 -10.27
N GLN A 363 24.08 7.90 -10.61
CA GLN A 363 25.52 7.88 -10.83
C GLN A 363 25.87 8.70 -12.07
N GLU A 364 26.95 9.47 -11.98
CA GLU A 364 27.53 10.16 -13.14
C GLU A 364 28.22 9.13 -14.05
N SER A 365 28.01 9.30 -15.37
CA SER A 365 28.73 8.51 -16.38
C SER A 365 30.12 9.08 -16.53
#